data_6b1a532f493b6b80c6d7e1969fb00772
#
_entry.id   6b1a532f493b6b80c6d7e1969fb00772
#
_cell.length_a   1.000
_cell.length_b   1.000
_cell.length_c   1.000
_cell.angle_alpha   90.00
_cell.angle_beta   90.00
_cell.angle_gamma   90.00
#
_symmetry.space_group_name_H-M   'P 1'
#
loop_
_entity.id
_entity.type
_entity.pdbx_description
1 polymer ?
#
loop_
_entity_poly.entity_id
_entity_poly.type
_entity_poly.pdbx_seq_one_letter_code
_entity_poly.pdbx_strand_id
1 'polypeptide(L)'
;YLLCTNLFRDSMKTNSSIDYVLSLIQKGIPKETKLILNADDLFTVELGLGRENVYFGMEEQSGKEDSRHRFCDLIYCPKCGAELQFLDRKYYHIGNVKCPKCGLTNPKRDYNATIDEQKKILKINDHEFPLKVTSIFNIYNYIAVISLLLELGFKASEIQKVVENSKITDSRFHETKLNNLTIINHMAKGQNPVACSSVLKYVKEEPGSKCVLLMLDDVTDNRYSSETIAWYYDTDFDCLNDSSIKEVIIGGKRSKDLYVALLLANVSKEKIVRVDNEYDMPSKINFQNITKIFLLHDITSYEQSMVIEEKIKREFSK
;
A
#
# COMPACT_ATOMS: atom_id res chain seq x y z
N TYR A 1 -13.74 -13.75 16.65
CA TYR A 1 -13.42 -12.39 16.22
C TYR A 1 -13.01 -12.38 14.76
N LEU A 2 -13.38 -11.31 14.06
CA LEU A 2 -12.87 -10.98 12.71
C LEU A 2 -12.41 -9.54 12.70
N LEU A 3 -11.13 -9.33 12.37
CA LEU A 3 -10.53 -8.02 12.16
C LEU A 3 -10.49 -7.71 10.67
N CYS A 4 -11.10 -6.60 10.24
CA CYS A 4 -11.04 -6.14 8.86
C CYS A 4 -10.39 -4.76 8.79
N THR A 5 -9.22 -4.68 8.17
CA THR A 5 -8.44 -3.44 8.07
C THR A 5 -8.92 -2.53 6.94
N ASN A 6 -9.33 -3.11 5.83
CA ASN A 6 -9.86 -2.42 4.65
C ASN A 6 -10.46 -3.44 3.67
N LEU A 7 -11.28 -2.94 2.75
CA LEU A 7 -11.80 -3.70 1.61
C LEU A 7 -11.52 -2.92 0.33
N PHE A 8 -10.72 -3.51 -0.55
CA PHE A 8 -10.45 -3.03 -1.90
C PHE A 8 -10.94 -4.05 -2.91
N ARG A 9 -11.14 -3.62 -4.15
CA ARG A 9 -11.35 -4.58 -5.23
C ARG A 9 -10.18 -5.58 -5.26
N ASP A 10 -10.46 -6.82 -5.56
CA ASP A 10 -9.43 -7.83 -5.74
C ASP A 10 -8.72 -7.66 -7.09
N SER A 11 -7.73 -8.49 -7.34
CA SER A 11 -6.98 -8.44 -8.59
C SER A 11 -7.92 -8.51 -9.81
N MET A 12 -7.57 -7.80 -10.87
CA MET A 12 -8.34 -7.80 -12.13
C MET A 12 -8.51 -9.21 -12.73
N LYS A 13 -7.67 -10.16 -12.34
CA LYS A 13 -7.72 -11.56 -12.76
C LYS A 13 -9.00 -12.26 -12.29
N THR A 14 -9.48 -11.93 -11.11
CA THR A 14 -10.70 -12.51 -10.52
C THR A 14 -11.96 -11.74 -10.88
N ASN A 15 -11.83 -10.56 -11.49
CA ASN A 15 -12.92 -9.65 -11.84
C ASN A 15 -13.90 -9.39 -10.68
N SER A 16 -13.38 -9.33 -9.47
CA SER A 16 -14.19 -9.23 -8.27
C SER A 16 -14.40 -7.77 -7.87
N SER A 17 -15.62 -7.27 -8.11
CA SER A 17 -16.04 -5.98 -7.55
C SER A 17 -16.09 -6.05 -6.03
N ILE A 18 -15.93 -4.90 -5.37
CA ILE A 18 -16.01 -4.82 -3.89
C ILE A 18 -17.36 -5.34 -3.38
N ASP A 19 -18.47 -4.98 -4.05
CA ASP A 19 -19.81 -5.44 -3.66
C ASP A 19 -19.91 -6.97 -3.66
N TYR A 20 -19.31 -7.61 -4.65
CA TYR A 20 -19.29 -9.08 -4.71
C TYR A 20 -18.46 -9.66 -3.57
N VAL A 21 -17.25 -9.15 -3.37
CA VAL A 21 -16.35 -9.57 -2.27
C VAL A 21 -17.05 -9.38 -0.92
N LEU A 22 -17.64 -8.20 -0.69
CA LEU A 22 -18.39 -7.87 0.51
C LEU A 22 -19.53 -8.88 0.76
N SER A 23 -20.31 -9.16 -0.28
CA SER A 23 -21.43 -10.12 -0.19
C SER A 23 -20.99 -11.53 0.19
N LEU A 24 -19.82 -11.98 -0.33
CA LEU A 24 -19.26 -13.29 0.02
C LEU A 24 -18.79 -13.34 1.47
N ILE A 25 -18.08 -12.30 1.91
CA ILE A 25 -17.60 -12.21 3.30
C ILE A 25 -18.80 -12.17 4.25
N GLN A 26 -19.81 -11.34 3.99
CA GLN A 26 -21.01 -11.25 4.83
C GLN A 26 -21.73 -12.59 4.99
N LYS A 27 -21.83 -13.38 3.90
CA LYS A 27 -22.44 -14.71 3.94
C LYS A 27 -21.60 -15.72 4.71
N GLY A 28 -20.27 -15.57 4.71
CA GLY A 28 -19.34 -16.49 5.36
C GLY A 28 -19.12 -16.22 6.86
N ILE A 29 -19.49 -15.04 7.38
CA ILE A 29 -19.24 -14.69 8.78
C ILE A 29 -20.38 -15.27 9.68
N PRO A 30 -20.06 -16.16 10.65
CA PRO A 30 -21.02 -16.62 11.64
C PRO A 30 -21.64 -15.45 12.42
N LYS A 31 -22.89 -15.61 12.87
CA LYS A 31 -23.62 -14.53 13.56
C LYS A 31 -22.96 -14.10 14.88
N GLU A 32 -22.32 -15.04 15.54
CA GLU A 32 -21.67 -14.88 16.85
C GLU A 32 -20.29 -14.20 16.75
N THR A 33 -19.79 -13.99 15.52
CA THR A 33 -18.48 -13.37 15.30
C THR A 33 -18.56 -11.89 15.66
N LYS A 34 -17.76 -11.47 16.63
CA LYS A 34 -17.53 -10.05 16.94
C LYS A 34 -16.63 -9.44 15.88
N LEU A 35 -17.05 -8.33 15.27
CA LEU A 35 -16.31 -7.67 14.20
C LEU A 35 -15.55 -6.47 14.76
N ILE A 36 -14.29 -6.34 14.33
CA ILE A 36 -13.43 -5.20 14.61
C ILE A 36 -13.10 -4.57 13.25
N LEU A 37 -13.66 -3.39 12.99
CA LEU A 37 -13.76 -2.82 11.66
C LEU A 37 -13.11 -1.44 11.59
N ASN A 38 -12.55 -1.12 10.44
CA ASN A 38 -12.02 0.21 10.17
C ASN A 38 -13.16 1.20 9.92
N ALA A 39 -13.38 2.15 10.84
CA ALA A 39 -14.39 3.20 10.70
C ALA A 39 -14.15 4.11 9.49
N ASP A 40 -12.90 4.24 9.05
CA ASP A 40 -12.48 5.13 7.97
C ASP A 40 -12.68 4.52 6.58
N ASP A 41 -13.09 3.24 6.53
CA ASP A 41 -13.46 2.51 5.33
C ASP A 41 -14.96 2.15 5.34
N LEU A 42 -15.77 2.84 4.54
CA LEU A 42 -17.22 2.59 4.51
C LEU A 42 -17.58 1.17 4.01
N PHE A 43 -16.72 0.50 3.25
CA PHE A 43 -16.98 -0.90 2.88
C PHE A 43 -16.84 -1.84 4.07
N THR A 44 -15.86 -1.61 4.95
CA THR A 44 -15.78 -2.38 6.19
C THR A 44 -16.93 -2.05 7.13
N VAL A 45 -17.37 -0.80 7.18
CA VAL A 45 -18.56 -0.37 7.93
C VAL A 45 -19.81 -1.10 7.43
N GLU A 46 -19.97 -1.23 6.11
CA GLU A 46 -21.08 -1.97 5.50
C GLU A 46 -21.05 -3.46 5.85
N LEU A 47 -19.86 -4.05 5.97
CA LEU A 47 -19.70 -5.42 6.44
C LEU A 47 -20.33 -5.66 7.81
N GLY A 48 -20.32 -4.63 8.67
CA GLY A 48 -20.82 -4.67 10.04
C GLY A 48 -22.29 -4.33 10.21
N LEU A 49 -23.04 -4.00 9.16
CA LEU A 49 -24.43 -3.60 9.28
C LEU A 49 -25.29 -4.69 9.93
N GLY A 50 -26.07 -4.29 10.95
CA GLY A 50 -26.95 -5.20 11.68
C GLY A 50 -26.26 -6.13 12.67
N ARG A 51 -25.01 -5.86 13.01
CA ARG A 51 -24.20 -6.61 13.99
C ARG A 51 -23.66 -5.72 15.08
N GLU A 52 -23.27 -6.32 16.20
CA GLU A 52 -22.44 -5.65 17.20
C GLU A 52 -21.00 -5.56 16.70
N ASN A 53 -20.50 -4.32 16.57
CA ASN A 53 -19.20 -4.04 15.99
C ASN A 53 -18.38 -3.15 16.91
N VAL A 54 -17.06 -3.29 16.81
CA VAL A 54 -16.06 -2.39 17.39
C VAL A 54 -15.36 -1.68 16.26
N TYR A 55 -15.24 -0.37 16.33
CA TYR A 55 -14.66 0.46 15.30
C TYR A 55 -13.33 1.08 15.72
N PHE A 56 -12.31 0.92 14.89
CA PHE A 56 -11.05 1.64 15.01
C PHE A 56 -10.86 2.58 13.82
N GLY A 57 -10.01 3.58 13.98
CA GLY A 57 -9.66 4.51 12.89
C GLY A 57 -8.83 5.67 13.38
N MET A 58 -8.50 6.57 12.47
CA MET A 58 -7.70 7.77 12.77
C MET A 58 -8.59 9.00 12.85
N GLU A 59 -8.24 9.89 13.76
CA GLU A 59 -8.91 11.18 13.91
C GLU A 59 -8.82 12.00 12.61
N GLU A 60 -9.85 12.80 12.35
CA GLU A 60 -9.88 13.74 11.25
C GLU A 60 -8.72 14.74 11.36
N GLN A 61 -7.99 14.91 10.27
CA GLN A 61 -6.91 15.90 10.16
C GLN A 61 -7.36 17.04 9.25
N SER A 62 -7.83 18.12 9.83
CA SER A 62 -8.23 19.32 9.06
C SER A 62 -7.04 19.90 8.28
N GLY A 63 -7.30 20.30 7.02
CA GLY A 63 -6.34 21.01 6.17
C GLY A 63 -5.38 20.14 5.34
N LYS A 64 -5.50 18.82 5.34
CA LYS A 64 -4.82 17.99 4.34
C LYS A 64 -5.62 18.00 3.04
N GLU A 65 -4.94 18.38 1.94
CA GLU A 65 -5.54 18.32 0.61
C GLU A 65 -6.01 16.91 0.28
N ASP A 66 -7.16 16.83 -0.38
CA ASP A 66 -7.70 15.60 -0.97
C ASP A 66 -6.80 15.15 -2.13
N SER A 67 -5.75 14.39 -1.84
CA SER A 67 -4.93 13.77 -2.88
C SER A 67 -5.74 12.66 -3.56
N ARG A 68 -6.52 13.03 -4.58
CA ARG A 68 -7.25 12.06 -5.39
C ARG A 68 -6.25 11.15 -6.10
N HIS A 69 -6.31 9.88 -5.78
CA HIS A 69 -5.64 8.85 -6.56
C HIS A 69 -6.39 8.66 -7.89
N ARG A 70 -5.69 8.25 -8.94
CA ARG A 70 -6.28 7.91 -10.24
C ARG A 70 -7.44 6.92 -10.08
N PHE A 71 -7.37 6.13 -9.04
CA PHE A 71 -8.28 5.07 -8.71
C PHE A 71 -8.93 5.29 -7.34
N CYS A 72 -10.25 5.32 -7.29
CA CYS A 72 -11.03 5.41 -6.05
C CYS A 72 -12.27 4.53 -6.17
N ASP A 73 -12.38 3.51 -5.31
CA ASP A 73 -13.53 2.60 -5.32
C ASP A 73 -14.79 3.20 -4.74
N LEU A 74 -14.66 4.17 -3.82
CA LEU A 74 -15.78 4.80 -3.15
C LEU A 74 -15.89 6.27 -3.57
N ILE A 75 -16.82 6.56 -4.48
CA ILE A 75 -17.13 7.92 -4.95
C ILE A 75 -18.53 8.33 -4.47
N TYR A 76 -19.46 7.39 -4.46
CA TYR A 76 -20.87 7.65 -4.18
C TYR A 76 -21.29 7.08 -2.83
N CYS A 77 -22.23 7.76 -2.21
CA CYS A 77 -22.80 7.36 -0.93
C CYS A 77 -23.54 6.02 -1.07
N PRO A 78 -23.20 4.99 -0.29
CA PRO A 78 -23.85 3.68 -0.37
C PRO A 78 -25.33 3.76 0.04
N LYS A 79 -25.74 4.79 0.80
CA LYS A 79 -27.12 4.96 1.26
C LYS A 79 -28.04 5.65 0.23
N CYS A 80 -27.54 6.65 -0.51
CA CYS A 80 -28.41 7.50 -1.34
C CYS A 80 -27.87 7.81 -2.74
N GLY A 81 -26.70 7.28 -3.11
CA GLY A 81 -26.10 7.45 -4.43
C GLY A 81 -25.56 8.86 -4.74
N ALA A 82 -25.60 9.82 -3.79
CA ALA A 82 -24.99 11.13 -4.00
C ALA A 82 -23.47 11.04 -3.90
N GLU A 83 -22.75 11.94 -4.58
CA GLU A 83 -21.30 12.02 -4.47
C GLU A 83 -20.88 12.33 -3.02
N LEU A 84 -19.90 11.57 -2.50
CA LEU A 84 -19.38 11.76 -1.16
C LEU A 84 -18.36 12.90 -1.11
N GLN A 85 -18.43 13.68 -0.04
CA GLN A 85 -17.43 14.66 0.30
C GLN A 85 -16.43 14.06 1.30
N PHE A 86 -15.15 14.03 0.95
CA PHE A 86 -14.09 13.68 1.88
C PHE A 86 -13.70 14.91 2.70
N LEU A 87 -13.79 14.79 4.01
CA LEU A 87 -13.34 15.80 4.97
C LEU A 87 -11.82 15.74 5.12
N ASP A 88 -11.30 14.52 5.16
CA ASP A 88 -9.90 14.21 4.93
C ASP A 88 -9.79 12.85 4.23
N ARG A 89 -8.71 12.65 3.48
CA ARG A 89 -8.40 11.38 2.82
C ARG A 89 -7.06 10.88 3.32
N LYS A 90 -7.04 9.72 3.93
CA LYS A 90 -5.79 9.08 4.42
C LYS A 90 -5.07 8.39 3.27
N TYR A 91 -5.82 7.55 2.52
CA TYR A 91 -5.36 6.92 1.27
C TYR A 91 -6.54 6.31 0.51
N TYR A 92 -6.56 6.42 -0.81
CA TYR A 92 -7.63 5.94 -1.71
C TYR A 92 -9.02 6.36 -1.23
N HIS A 93 -9.88 5.39 -0.85
CA HIS A 93 -11.20 5.64 -0.29
C HIS A 93 -11.25 5.60 1.25
N ILE A 94 -10.10 5.42 1.89
CA ILE A 94 -10.00 5.42 3.36
C ILE A 94 -9.85 6.85 3.85
N GLY A 95 -10.76 7.27 4.72
CA GLY A 95 -10.75 8.62 5.29
C GLY A 95 -12.06 9.00 5.93
N ASN A 96 -12.18 10.26 6.31
CA ASN A 96 -13.38 10.82 6.91
C ASN A 96 -14.28 11.41 5.82
N VAL A 97 -15.51 10.95 5.76
CA VAL A 97 -16.47 11.32 4.73
C VAL A 97 -17.76 11.89 5.29
N LYS A 98 -18.41 12.71 4.46
CA LYS A 98 -19.76 13.20 4.72
C LYS A 98 -20.58 13.16 3.44
N CYS A 99 -21.78 12.64 3.50
CA CYS A 99 -22.73 12.75 2.42
C CYS A 99 -23.50 14.06 2.50
N PRO A 100 -23.41 14.95 1.52
CA PRO A 100 -24.12 16.23 1.57
C PRO A 100 -25.64 16.09 1.45
N LYS A 101 -26.14 14.97 0.90
CA LYS A 101 -27.58 14.73 0.69
C LYS A 101 -28.27 14.05 1.88
N CYS A 102 -27.70 12.99 2.42
CA CYS A 102 -28.37 12.19 3.46
C CYS A 102 -27.70 12.28 4.84
N GLY A 103 -26.60 13.03 4.96
CA GLY A 103 -25.89 13.23 6.22
C GLY A 103 -25.08 12.01 6.72
N LEU A 104 -24.91 10.96 5.89
CA LEU A 104 -24.09 9.81 6.26
C LEU A 104 -22.66 10.28 6.54
N THR A 105 -22.10 9.80 7.65
CA THR A 105 -20.70 10.02 8.07
C THR A 105 -20.10 8.69 8.53
N ASN A 106 -18.79 8.67 8.77
CA ASN A 106 -18.13 7.54 9.43
C ASN A 106 -18.76 7.27 10.80
N PRO A 107 -18.82 6.02 11.26
CA PRO A 107 -19.26 5.70 12.62
C PRO A 107 -18.30 6.25 13.66
N LYS A 108 -18.79 6.39 14.89
CA LYS A 108 -17.94 6.73 16.04
C LYS A 108 -16.91 5.60 16.24
N ARG A 109 -15.65 5.99 16.45
CA ARG A 109 -14.56 5.06 16.74
C ARG A 109 -14.54 4.72 18.23
N ASP A 110 -14.48 3.43 18.55
CA ASP A 110 -14.23 2.93 19.90
C ASP A 110 -12.74 3.06 20.23
N TYR A 111 -11.89 2.85 19.21
CA TYR A 111 -10.45 3.03 19.26
C TYR A 111 -10.04 4.14 18.29
N ASN A 112 -9.91 5.36 18.82
CA ASN A 112 -9.57 6.54 18.03
C ASN A 112 -8.07 6.80 18.09
N ALA A 113 -7.40 6.83 16.94
CA ALA A 113 -5.96 6.97 16.84
C ALA A 113 -5.53 8.37 16.38
N THR A 114 -4.46 8.87 17.01
CA THR A 114 -3.73 10.09 16.59
C THR A 114 -2.24 9.79 16.50
N ILE A 115 -1.52 10.56 15.69
CA ILE A 115 -0.08 10.40 15.46
C ILE A 115 0.64 11.68 15.84
N ASP A 116 1.67 11.55 16.65
CA ASP A 116 2.70 12.57 16.87
C ASP A 116 3.97 12.15 16.10
N GLU A 117 4.12 12.69 14.87
CA GLU A 117 5.25 12.34 13.99
C GLU A 117 6.60 12.79 14.57
N GLN A 118 6.63 13.90 15.32
CA GLN A 118 7.87 14.43 15.92
C GLN A 118 8.38 13.52 17.03
N LYS A 119 7.47 13.04 17.87
CA LYS A 119 7.81 12.12 18.97
C LYS A 119 7.83 10.65 18.54
N LYS A 120 7.39 10.34 17.32
CA LYS A 120 7.19 8.96 16.83
C LYS A 120 6.28 8.15 17.75
N ILE A 121 5.16 8.74 18.14
CA ILE A 121 4.16 8.15 19.03
C ILE A 121 2.84 7.99 18.28
N LEU A 122 2.26 6.80 18.39
CA LEU A 122 0.87 6.51 18.05
C LEU A 122 0.07 6.52 19.36
N LYS A 123 -0.93 7.37 19.48
CA LYS A 123 -1.86 7.38 20.60
C LYS A 123 -3.19 6.76 20.17
N ILE A 124 -3.67 5.78 20.91
CA ILE A 124 -5.00 5.17 20.74
C ILE A 124 -5.78 5.39 22.04
N ASN A 125 -6.83 6.20 21.96
CA ASN A 125 -7.53 6.73 23.14
C ASN A 125 -6.52 7.35 24.13
N ASP A 126 -6.45 6.83 25.37
CA ASP A 126 -5.54 7.32 26.39
C ASP A 126 -4.19 6.59 26.46
N HIS A 127 -3.93 5.65 25.52
CA HIS A 127 -2.72 4.82 25.52
C HIS A 127 -1.74 5.25 24.44
N GLU A 128 -0.46 5.32 24.78
CA GLU A 128 0.62 5.68 23.87
C GLU A 128 1.44 4.45 23.48
N PHE A 129 1.79 4.35 22.20
CA PHE A 129 2.59 3.26 21.63
C PHE A 129 3.69 3.84 20.74
N PRO A 130 4.89 3.21 20.68
CA PRO A 130 5.94 3.67 19.78
C PRO A 130 5.52 3.48 18.31
N LEU A 131 5.63 4.52 17.51
CA LEU A 131 5.35 4.45 16.07
C LEU A 131 6.59 3.89 15.32
N LYS A 132 6.55 2.62 14.98
CA LYS A 132 7.66 1.89 14.31
C LYS A 132 7.54 1.85 12.79
N VAL A 133 6.43 2.32 12.26
CA VAL A 133 6.10 2.26 10.83
C VAL A 133 5.81 3.66 10.31
N THR A 134 6.15 3.91 9.06
CA THR A 134 6.00 5.23 8.43
C THR A 134 4.91 5.26 7.37
N SER A 135 4.69 4.14 6.64
CA SER A 135 3.66 4.12 5.61
C SER A 135 2.26 4.09 6.24
N ILE A 136 1.34 4.86 5.69
CA ILE A 136 -0.03 4.98 6.19
C ILE A 136 -0.75 3.62 6.29
N PHE A 137 -0.49 2.69 5.36
CA PHE A 137 -1.06 1.34 5.38
C PHE A 137 -0.60 0.54 6.59
N ASN A 138 0.70 0.60 6.88
CA ASN A 138 1.26 -0.08 8.04
C ASN A 138 0.78 0.56 9.35
N ILE A 139 0.56 1.87 9.35
CA ILE A 139 -0.04 2.57 10.49
C ILE A 139 -1.44 2.03 10.77
N TYR A 140 -2.29 1.89 9.73
CA TYR A 140 -3.62 1.30 9.91
C TYR A 140 -3.57 -0.17 10.37
N ASN A 141 -2.64 -0.97 9.84
CA ASN A 141 -2.44 -2.33 10.33
C ASN A 141 -2.02 -2.35 11.81
N TYR A 142 -1.21 -1.38 12.21
CA TYR A 142 -0.74 -1.22 13.58
C TYR A 142 -1.88 -0.85 14.52
N ILE A 143 -2.70 0.15 14.15
CA ILE A 143 -3.91 0.54 14.88
C ILE A 143 -4.85 -0.66 15.00
N ALA A 144 -5.10 -1.37 13.93
CA ALA A 144 -5.99 -2.51 13.88
C ALA A 144 -5.56 -3.63 14.86
N VAL A 145 -4.28 -4.01 14.83
CA VAL A 145 -3.76 -5.06 15.72
C VAL A 145 -3.80 -4.62 17.19
N ILE A 146 -3.41 -3.39 17.50
CA ILE A 146 -3.47 -2.88 18.86
C ILE A 146 -4.93 -2.84 19.37
N SER A 147 -5.85 -2.35 18.54
CA SER A 147 -7.28 -2.31 18.88
C SER A 147 -7.85 -3.71 19.14
N LEU A 148 -7.49 -4.70 18.31
CA LEU A 148 -7.85 -6.10 18.53
C LEU A 148 -7.30 -6.63 19.87
N LEU A 149 -6.04 -6.37 20.18
CA LEU A 149 -5.42 -6.86 21.41
C LEU A 149 -6.04 -6.20 22.67
N LEU A 150 -6.34 -4.91 22.61
CA LEU A 150 -7.07 -4.21 23.67
C LEU A 150 -8.47 -4.79 23.85
N GLU A 151 -9.18 -5.08 22.76
CA GLU A 151 -10.51 -5.69 22.76
C GLU A 151 -10.50 -7.12 23.33
N LEU A 152 -9.40 -7.84 23.16
CA LEU A 152 -9.17 -9.17 23.74
C LEU A 152 -8.79 -9.09 25.25
N GLY A 153 -8.65 -7.89 25.82
CA GLY A 153 -8.36 -7.66 27.24
C GLY A 153 -6.88 -7.65 27.60
N PHE A 154 -5.96 -7.60 26.63
CA PHE A 154 -4.54 -7.41 26.93
C PHE A 154 -4.29 -6.00 27.45
N LYS A 155 -3.38 -5.87 28.40
CA LYS A 155 -3.01 -4.55 28.95
C LYS A 155 -2.17 -3.77 27.95
N ALA A 156 -2.42 -2.46 27.84
CA ALA A 156 -1.66 -1.58 26.94
C ALA A 156 -0.14 -1.67 27.16
N SER A 157 0.32 -1.82 28.43
CA SER A 157 1.74 -1.98 28.74
C SER A 157 2.37 -3.28 28.23
N GLU A 158 1.57 -4.35 28.12
CA GLU A 158 2.04 -5.63 27.55
C GLU A 158 2.14 -5.52 26.04
N ILE A 159 1.13 -4.91 25.40
CA ILE A 159 1.11 -4.64 23.96
C ILE A 159 2.29 -3.75 23.58
N GLN A 160 2.54 -2.69 24.34
CA GLN A 160 3.66 -1.76 24.09
C GLN A 160 5.00 -2.49 24.04
N LYS A 161 5.28 -3.40 24.99
CA LYS A 161 6.54 -4.19 25.02
C LYS A 161 6.71 -5.08 23.79
N VAL A 162 5.63 -5.70 23.32
CA VAL A 162 5.66 -6.54 22.12
C VAL A 162 5.92 -5.67 20.89
N VAL A 163 5.22 -4.57 20.79
CA VAL A 163 5.33 -3.60 19.71
C VAL A 163 6.73 -2.99 19.61
N GLU A 164 7.36 -2.67 20.74
CA GLU A 164 8.76 -2.19 20.79
C GLU A 164 9.77 -3.16 20.19
N ASN A 165 9.49 -4.45 20.27
CA ASN A 165 10.36 -5.50 19.75
C ASN A 165 9.93 -6.04 18.38
N SER A 166 8.81 -5.58 17.82
CA SER A 166 8.34 -6.05 16.51
C SER A 166 9.20 -5.51 15.36
N LYS A 167 9.35 -6.32 14.31
CA LYS A 167 10.04 -5.99 13.07
C LYS A 167 9.14 -6.29 11.88
N ILE A 168 9.26 -5.50 10.82
CA ILE A 168 8.67 -5.82 9.52
C ILE A 168 9.43 -7.01 8.93
N THR A 169 8.73 -7.90 8.25
CA THR A 169 9.33 -9.08 7.60
C THR A 169 10.24 -8.64 6.45
N ASP A 170 11.48 -9.12 6.39
CA ASP A 170 12.47 -8.77 5.36
C ASP A 170 11.98 -9.05 3.92
N SER A 171 11.14 -10.08 3.75
CA SER A 171 10.52 -10.39 2.45
C SER A 171 9.55 -9.32 1.93
N ARG A 172 9.13 -8.38 2.77
CA ARG A 172 8.28 -7.25 2.36
C ARG A 172 9.04 -5.95 2.20
N PHE A 173 10.05 -5.75 3.03
CA PHE A 173 10.87 -4.55 3.03
C PHE A 173 12.24 -4.87 3.60
N HIS A 174 13.28 -4.69 2.78
CA HIS A 174 14.67 -4.90 3.16
C HIS A 174 15.52 -3.71 2.72
N GLU A 175 16.35 -3.22 3.60
CA GLU A 175 17.23 -2.07 3.33
C GLU A 175 18.71 -2.48 3.53
N THR A 176 19.53 -2.23 2.52
CA THR A 176 20.99 -2.41 2.56
C THR A 176 21.68 -1.08 2.35
N LYS A 177 22.56 -0.69 3.27
CA LYS A 177 23.38 0.53 3.18
C LYS A 177 24.79 0.20 2.72
N LEU A 178 25.24 0.89 1.67
CA LEU A 178 26.56 0.76 1.06
C LEU A 178 27.15 2.16 0.90
N ASN A 179 28.06 2.58 1.79
CA ASN A 179 28.66 3.92 1.74
C ASN A 179 27.61 5.04 1.55
N ASN A 180 27.58 5.64 0.37
CA ASN A 180 26.66 6.72 -0.01
C ASN A 180 25.41 6.21 -0.77
N LEU A 181 25.24 4.90 -0.94
CA LEU A 181 24.12 4.29 -1.64
C LEU A 181 23.26 3.46 -0.68
N THR A 182 21.96 3.61 -0.76
CA THR A 182 21.01 2.75 -0.06
C THR A 182 20.21 1.94 -1.09
N ILE A 183 20.17 0.62 -0.95
CA ILE A 183 19.32 -0.27 -1.75
C ILE A 183 18.10 -0.62 -0.90
N ILE A 184 16.92 -0.36 -1.44
CA ILE A 184 15.63 -0.67 -0.81
C ILE A 184 14.93 -1.72 -1.66
N ASN A 185 14.87 -2.93 -1.14
CA ASN A 185 14.16 -4.05 -1.75
C ASN A 185 12.76 -4.11 -1.15
N HIS A 186 11.74 -3.87 -1.96
CA HIS A 186 10.38 -3.69 -1.49
C HIS A 186 9.37 -4.45 -2.35
N MET A 187 8.50 -5.22 -1.69
CA MET A 187 7.40 -5.90 -2.37
C MET A 187 6.35 -4.90 -2.84
N ALA A 188 6.19 -4.75 -4.15
CA ALA A 188 5.18 -3.90 -4.77
C ALA A 188 3.86 -4.63 -5.06
N LYS A 189 3.80 -5.95 -4.84
CA LYS A 189 2.62 -6.81 -5.03
C LYS A 189 1.94 -6.59 -6.38
N GLY A 190 2.49 -7.19 -7.43
CA GLY A 190 1.90 -7.20 -8.77
C GLY A 190 0.43 -7.66 -8.78
N GLN A 191 -0.28 -7.37 -9.87
CA GLN A 191 -1.72 -7.60 -10.05
C GLN A 191 -2.65 -6.85 -9.08
N ASN A 192 -2.10 -6.09 -8.11
CA ASN A 192 -2.87 -5.24 -7.21
C ASN A 192 -2.45 -3.77 -7.40
N PRO A 193 -3.19 -2.99 -8.21
CA PRO A 193 -2.82 -1.61 -8.53
C PRO A 193 -2.76 -0.72 -7.30
N VAL A 194 -3.62 -0.96 -6.31
CA VAL A 194 -3.65 -0.19 -5.06
C VAL A 194 -2.37 -0.39 -4.26
N ALA A 195 -1.95 -1.65 -4.06
CA ALA A 195 -0.73 -1.96 -3.33
C ALA A 195 0.51 -1.45 -4.08
N CYS A 196 0.57 -1.64 -5.40
CA CYS A 196 1.68 -1.16 -6.23
C CYS A 196 1.78 0.37 -6.19
N SER A 197 0.67 1.09 -6.41
CA SER A 197 0.63 2.56 -6.35
C SER A 197 1.08 3.11 -4.99
N SER A 198 0.75 2.41 -3.91
CA SER A 198 1.17 2.80 -2.56
C SER A 198 2.68 2.77 -2.39
N VAL A 199 3.32 1.73 -2.94
CA VAL A 199 4.78 1.61 -2.95
C VAL A 199 5.41 2.68 -3.85
N LEU A 200 4.83 2.96 -5.02
CA LEU A 200 5.31 4.02 -5.91
C LEU A 200 5.21 5.41 -5.27
N LYS A 201 4.14 5.67 -4.51
CA LYS A 201 4.01 6.90 -3.74
C LYS A 201 5.10 7.01 -2.66
N TYR A 202 5.35 5.94 -1.92
CA TYR A 202 6.46 5.86 -0.97
C TYR A 202 7.80 6.15 -1.65
N VAL A 203 8.07 5.53 -2.81
CA VAL A 203 9.28 5.81 -3.60
C VAL A 203 9.39 7.29 -3.96
N LYS A 204 8.30 7.92 -4.38
CA LYS A 204 8.27 9.35 -4.73
C LYS A 204 8.61 10.23 -3.52
N GLU A 205 8.02 9.95 -2.37
CA GLU A 205 8.13 10.75 -1.14
C GLU A 205 9.50 10.59 -0.45
N GLU A 206 10.20 9.48 -0.66
CA GLU A 206 11.53 9.26 -0.08
C GLU A 206 12.54 10.32 -0.57
N PRO A 207 13.34 10.90 0.33
CA PRO A 207 14.34 11.89 -0.06
C PRO A 207 15.50 11.27 -0.83
N GLY A 208 16.17 12.07 -1.67
CA GLY A 208 17.36 11.68 -2.42
C GLY A 208 17.12 11.38 -3.88
N SER A 209 18.21 11.19 -4.61
CA SER A 209 18.21 10.88 -6.05
C SER A 209 18.07 9.37 -6.26
N LYS A 210 17.15 8.95 -7.12
CA LYS A 210 16.67 7.55 -7.15
C LYS A 210 16.82 6.90 -8.51
N CYS A 211 17.15 5.60 -8.51
CA CYS A 211 16.92 4.66 -9.60
C CYS A 211 15.88 3.65 -9.15
N VAL A 212 14.91 3.33 -10.00
CA VAL A 212 13.83 2.39 -9.69
C VAL A 212 13.89 1.21 -10.64
N LEU A 213 14.05 0.01 -10.11
CA LEU A 213 13.99 -1.26 -10.85
C LEU A 213 12.60 -1.88 -10.62
N LEU A 214 11.87 -2.13 -11.71
CA LEU A 214 10.54 -2.74 -11.64
C LEU A 214 10.59 -4.19 -12.12
N MET A 215 10.43 -5.11 -11.18
CA MET A 215 10.27 -6.55 -11.38
C MET A 215 8.80 -6.92 -11.17
N LEU A 216 7.94 -6.39 -12.02
CA LEU A 216 6.48 -6.55 -11.92
C LEU A 216 5.94 -7.52 -12.98
N ASP A 217 6.82 -8.29 -13.57
CA ASP A 217 6.51 -9.33 -14.55
C ASP A 217 5.99 -10.57 -13.82
N ASP A 218 4.70 -10.62 -13.62
CA ASP A 218 4.06 -11.75 -12.97
C ASP A 218 3.91 -12.92 -13.94
N VAL A 219 4.89 -13.79 -13.95
CA VAL A 219 4.92 -15.04 -14.71
C VAL A 219 4.60 -16.25 -13.84
N THR A 220 3.72 -16.11 -12.87
CA THR A 220 3.36 -17.21 -11.99
C THR A 220 2.59 -18.32 -12.70
N ASP A 221 2.02 -18.04 -13.85
CA ASP A 221 1.16 -18.98 -14.57
C ASP A 221 1.76 -19.40 -15.93
N ASN A 222 2.85 -20.15 -15.89
CA ASN A 222 3.43 -20.75 -17.09
C ASN A 222 2.46 -21.70 -17.84
N ARG A 223 1.29 -22.00 -17.28
CA ARG A 223 0.32 -22.92 -17.84
C ARG A 223 -0.82 -22.22 -18.59
N TYR A 224 -1.09 -20.96 -18.30
CA TYR A 224 -2.21 -20.20 -18.87
C TYR A 224 -1.71 -18.88 -19.44
N SER A 225 -1.67 -18.78 -20.73
CA SER A 225 -1.04 -17.70 -21.51
C SER A 225 -1.74 -16.34 -21.45
N SER A 226 -2.77 -16.15 -20.65
CA SER A 226 -3.56 -14.92 -20.60
C SER A 226 -3.49 -14.26 -19.21
N GLU A 227 -2.33 -13.77 -18.85
CA GLU A 227 -2.27 -12.85 -17.72
C GLU A 227 -2.92 -11.53 -18.07
N THR A 228 -3.81 -11.07 -17.21
CA THR A 228 -4.43 -9.77 -17.35
C THR A 228 -3.47 -8.71 -16.87
N ILE A 229 -2.91 -7.95 -17.80
CA ILE A 229 -2.01 -6.81 -17.50
C ILE A 229 -2.78 -5.49 -17.30
N ALA A 230 -4.11 -5.54 -17.30
CA ALA A 230 -4.97 -4.35 -17.16
C ALA A 230 -4.67 -3.55 -15.89
N TRP A 231 -4.21 -4.21 -14.83
CA TRP A 231 -3.82 -3.56 -13.59
C TRP A 231 -2.67 -2.53 -13.74
N TYR A 232 -1.84 -2.63 -14.78
CA TYR A 232 -0.84 -1.60 -15.07
C TYR A 232 -1.48 -0.24 -15.32
N TYR A 233 -2.64 -0.20 -15.98
CA TYR A 233 -3.33 1.05 -16.33
C TYR A 233 -4.08 1.68 -15.17
N ASP A 234 -4.33 0.91 -14.12
CA ASP A 234 -4.92 1.38 -12.86
C ASP A 234 -3.85 1.75 -11.81
N THR A 235 -2.56 1.49 -12.09
CA THR A 235 -1.45 1.81 -11.20
C THR A 235 -0.97 3.25 -11.42
N ASP A 236 -0.68 3.97 -10.33
CA ASP A 236 -0.21 5.36 -10.33
C ASP A 236 1.27 5.46 -10.74
N PHE A 237 1.62 4.95 -11.92
CA PHE A 237 2.99 5.03 -12.46
C PHE A 237 3.46 6.45 -12.73
N ASP A 238 2.56 7.44 -12.79
CA ASP A 238 2.91 8.86 -12.88
C ASP A 238 3.78 9.34 -11.70
N CYS A 239 3.74 8.67 -10.55
CA CYS A 239 4.67 8.87 -9.45
C CYS A 239 6.13 8.78 -9.88
N LEU A 240 6.44 7.94 -10.88
CA LEU A 240 7.79 7.75 -11.42
C LEU A 240 8.29 8.91 -12.28
N ASN A 241 7.41 9.86 -12.63
CA ASN A 241 7.82 11.06 -13.35
C ASN A 241 8.47 12.13 -12.46
N ASP A 242 8.46 11.92 -11.14
CA ASP A 242 9.10 12.83 -10.18
C ASP A 242 10.56 13.14 -10.56
N SER A 243 11.00 14.38 -10.34
CA SER A 243 12.33 14.85 -10.71
C SER A 243 13.46 14.19 -9.93
N SER A 244 13.18 13.65 -8.75
CA SER A 244 14.15 12.90 -7.94
C SER A 244 14.43 11.50 -8.47
N ILE A 245 13.55 10.96 -9.32
CA ILE A 245 13.71 9.67 -9.98
C ILE A 245 14.44 9.91 -11.30
N LYS A 246 15.69 9.43 -11.40
CA LYS A 246 16.57 9.63 -12.55
C LYS A 246 16.42 8.55 -13.60
N GLU A 247 16.22 7.32 -13.17
CA GLU A 247 16.09 6.15 -14.04
C GLU A 247 14.98 5.22 -13.54
N VAL A 248 14.31 4.62 -14.51
CA VAL A 248 13.34 3.53 -14.30
C VAL A 248 13.77 2.37 -15.18
N ILE A 249 14.27 1.30 -14.58
CA ILE A 249 14.74 0.12 -15.30
C ILE A 249 13.67 -0.97 -15.20
N ILE A 250 13.23 -1.47 -16.33
CA ILE A 250 12.19 -2.49 -16.43
C ILE A 250 12.71 -3.73 -17.16
N GLY A 251 12.28 -4.90 -16.74
CA GLY A 251 12.71 -6.16 -17.34
C GLY A 251 11.62 -7.21 -17.38
N GLY A 252 11.97 -8.38 -17.92
CA GLY A 252 11.10 -9.54 -17.96
C GLY A 252 10.22 -9.64 -19.21
N LYS A 253 9.38 -10.68 -19.26
CA LYS A 253 8.56 -11.05 -20.42
C LYS A 253 7.51 -9.98 -20.77
N ARG A 254 7.00 -9.28 -19.77
CA ARG A 254 5.99 -8.21 -19.93
C ARG A 254 6.60 -6.81 -19.97
N SER A 255 7.91 -6.69 -20.07
CA SER A 255 8.60 -5.39 -20.08
C SER A 255 8.11 -4.46 -21.20
N LYS A 256 7.64 -4.99 -22.34
CA LYS A 256 7.06 -4.19 -23.43
C LYS A 256 5.71 -3.58 -23.03
N ASP A 257 4.85 -4.37 -22.38
CA ASP A 257 3.55 -3.91 -21.90
C ASP A 257 3.71 -2.86 -20.80
N LEU A 258 4.63 -3.12 -19.84
CA LEU A 258 4.98 -2.19 -18.80
C LEU A 258 5.57 -0.88 -19.36
N TYR A 259 6.41 -0.97 -20.40
CA TYR A 259 6.93 0.20 -21.11
C TYR A 259 5.81 1.10 -21.65
N VAL A 260 4.82 0.50 -22.30
CA VAL A 260 3.64 1.23 -22.82
C VAL A 260 2.85 1.87 -21.67
N ALA A 261 2.62 1.15 -20.58
CA ALA A 261 1.91 1.68 -19.41
C ALA A 261 2.65 2.88 -18.79
N LEU A 262 3.97 2.82 -18.69
CA LEU A 262 4.79 3.94 -18.20
C LEU A 262 4.69 5.17 -19.10
N LEU A 263 4.72 4.99 -20.43
CA LEU A 263 4.55 6.11 -21.38
C LEU A 263 3.15 6.73 -21.26
N LEU A 264 2.11 5.93 -21.12
CA LEU A 264 0.73 6.40 -20.91
C LEU A 264 0.54 7.11 -19.57
N ALA A 265 1.37 6.78 -18.58
CA ALA A 265 1.46 7.49 -17.31
C ALA A 265 2.36 8.75 -17.37
N ASN A 266 2.76 9.18 -18.58
CA ASN A 266 3.65 10.33 -18.83
C ASN A 266 5.05 10.21 -18.21
N VAL A 267 5.54 9.01 -17.95
CA VAL A 267 6.95 8.82 -17.55
C VAL A 267 7.82 9.13 -18.76
N SER A 268 8.79 10.03 -18.59
CA SER A 268 9.67 10.45 -19.68
C SER A 268 10.43 9.28 -20.26
N LYS A 269 10.40 9.15 -21.59
CA LYS A 269 11.06 8.06 -22.33
C LYS A 269 12.54 7.94 -22.02
N GLU A 270 13.20 9.08 -21.82
CA GLU A 270 14.63 9.19 -21.53
C GLU A 270 15.01 8.58 -20.18
N LYS A 271 14.05 8.49 -19.26
CA LYS A 271 14.24 7.84 -17.95
C LYS A 271 14.07 6.31 -18.01
N ILE A 272 13.44 5.77 -19.05
CA ILE A 272 13.05 4.35 -19.09
C ILE A 272 14.13 3.55 -19.82
N VAL A 273 14.72 2.60 -19.12
CA VAL A 273 15.64 1.61 -19.67
C VAL A 273 14.98 0.24 -19.65
N ARG A 274 14.83 -0.42 -20.79
CA ARG A 274 14.24 -1.74 -20.90
C ARG A 274 15.30 -2.81 -21.14
N VAL A 275 15.21 -3.90 -20.42
CA VAL A 275 15.98 -5.13 -20.65
C VAL A 275 15.06 -6.32 -20.87
N ASP A 276 15.52 -7.33 -21.61
CA ASP A 276 14.72 -8.53 -21.85
C ASP A 276 14.79 -9.51 -20.66
N ASN A 277 15.90 -9.49 -19.94
CA ASN A 277 16.11 -10.32 -18.75
C ASN A 277 16.34 -9.44 -17.53
N GLU A 278 15.55 -9.64 -16.47
CA GLU A 278 15.64 -8.87 -15.22
C GLU A 278 17.04 -8.97 -14.56
N TYR A 279 17.73 -10.11 -14.73
CA TYR A 279 19.09 -10.27 -14.22
C TYR A 279 20.14 -9.35 -14.88
N ASP A 280 19.78 -8.66 -15.98
CA ASP A 280 20.63 -7.70 -16.65
C ASP A 280 20.40 -6.25 -16.18
N MET A 281 19.36 -6.00 -15.39
CA MET A 281 19.04 -4.67 -14.85
C MET A 281 20.24 -4.02 -14.12
N PRO A 282 20.99 -4.70 -13.25
CA PRO A 282 22.10 -4.11 -12.53
C PRO A 282 23.16 -3.47 -13.43
N SER A 283 23.42 -4.07 -14.60
CA SER A 283 24.39 -3.58 -15.59
C SER A 283 23.99 -2.28 -16.29
N LYS A 284 22.72 -1.86 -16.12
CA LYS A 284 22.16 -0.66 -16.75
C LYS A 284 22.06 0.52 -15.81
N ILE A 285 22.34 0.32 -14.52
CA ILE A 285 22.24 1.39 -13.53
C ILE A 285 23.39 2.40 -13.76
N ASN A 286 23.02 3.67 -13.92
CA ASN A 286 23.98 4.76 -13.85
C ASN A 286 24.11 5.23 -12.39
N PHE A 287 25.16 4.77 -11.71
CA PHE A 287 25.38 5.09 -10.30
C PHE A 287 25.77 6.56 -10.04
N GLN A 288 26.01 7.37 -11.06
CA GLN A 288 26.35 8.77 -10.90
C GLN A 288 25.15 9.56 -10.35
N ASN A 289 25.36 10.27 -9.26
CA ASN A 289 24.32 11.09 -8.63
C ASN A 289 23.08 10.33 -8.14
N ILE A 290 23.17 9.02 -7.94
CA ILE A 290 22.10 8.21 -7.31
C ILE A 290 22.50 7.91 -5.88
N THR A 291 21.58 8.17 -4.95
CA THR A 291 21.75 7.89 -3.51
C THR A 291 20.89 6.71 -3.05
N LYS A 292 19.83 6.39 -3.82
CA LYS A 292 18.92 5.28 -3.50
C LYS A 292 18.58 4.46 -4.74
N ILE A 293 18.55 3.16 -4.57
CA ILE A 293 18.02 2.22 -5.56
C ILE A 293 16.82 1.52 -4.95
N PHE A 294 15.68 1.59 -5.63
CA PHE A 294 14.49 0.86 -5.27
C PHE A 294 14.36 -0.37 -6.18
N LEU A 295 14.38 -1.55 -5.59
CA LEU A 295 14.12 -2.80 -6.26
C LEU A 295 12.72 -3.26 -5.89
N LEU A 296 11.77 -3.02 -6.79
CA LEU A 296 10.35 -3.30 -6.59
C LEU A 296 9.98 -4.64 -7.23
N HIS A 297 9.61 -5.60 -6.40
CA HIS A 297 9.36 -6.97 -6.84
C HIS A 297 7.93 -7.43 -6.50
N ASP A 298 7.46 -8.47 -7.19
CA ASP A 298 6.21 -9.13 -6.85
C ASP A 298 6.41 -10.20 -5.73
N ILE A 299 5.31 -10.76 -5.25
CA ILE A 299 5.27 -11.77 -4.18
C ILE A 299 6.16 -12.98 -4.53
N THR A 300 6.13 -13.40 -5.78
CA THR A 300 6.81 -14.61 -6.27
C THR A 300 8.25 -14.40 -6.66
N SER A 301 8.70 -13.16 -6.82
CA SER A 301 10.04 -12.82 -7.29
C SER A 301 10.99 -12.33 -6.17
N TYR A 302 10.67 -12.60 -4.91
CA TYR A 302 11.53 -12.19 -3.79
C TYR A 302 12.93 -12.80 -3.88
N GLU A 303 13.05 -14.12 -4.07
CA GLU A 303 14.37 -14.77 -4.18
C GLU A 303 15.19 -14.23 -5.36
N GLN A 304 14.53 -13.98 -6.48
CA GLN A 304 15.13 -13.36 -7.65
C GLN A 304 15.61 -11.94 -7.35
N SER A 305 14.82 -11.16 -6.63
CA SER A 305 15.17 -9.80 -6.23
C SER A 305 16.44 -9.77 -5.37
N MET A 306 16.61 -10.74 -4.47
CA MET A 306 17.83 -10.87 -3.65
C MET A 306 19.07 -11.17 -4.49
N VAL A 307 18.94 -11.99 -5.55
CA VAL A 307 20.04 -12.25 -6.49
C VAL A 307 20.41 -10.97 -7.27
N ILE A 308 19.42 -10.21 -7.68
CA ILE A 308 19.61 -8.93 -8.39
C ILE A 308 20.27 -7.92 -7.44
N GLU A 309 19.84 -7.84 -6.20
CA GLU A 309 20.46 -6.97 -5.20
C GLU A 309 21.95 -7.27 -5.00
N GLU A 310 22.32 -8.54 -4.91
CA GLU A 310 23.74 -8.93 -4.83
C GLU A 310 24.54 -8.55 -6.08
N LYS A 311 23.94 -8.59 -7.26
CA LYS A 311 24.58 -8.10 -8.48
C LYS A 311 24.74 -6.57 -8.45
N ILE A 312 23.75 -5.81 -7.96
CA ILE A 312 23.85 -4.35 -7.79
C ILE A 312 25.03 -4.01 -6.88
N LYS A 313 25.19 -4.70 -5.74
CA LYS A 313 26.30 -4.51 -4.82
C LYS A 313 27.66 -4.71 -5.49
N ARG A 314 27.77 -5.75 -6.35
CA ARG A 314 29.00 -6.03 -7.11
C ARG A 314 29.28 -4.98 -8.18
N GLU A 315 28.27 -4.51 -8.90
CA GLU A 315 28.44 -3.44 -9.91
C GLU A 315 28.85 -2.11 -9.26
N PHE A 316 28.26 -1.78 -8.12
CA PHE A 316 28.62 -0.55 -7.37
C PHE A 316 30.04 -0.59 -6.80
N SER A 317 30.60 -1.77 -6.57
CA SER A 317 31.97 -1.94 -6.01
C SER A 317 33.06 -1.94 -7.05
N LYS A 318 32.73 -1.87 -8.36
CA LYS A 318 33.69 -1.73 -9.46
C LYS A 318 34.12 -0.28 -9.65
#